data_01cb62de1c4a53c52405d5037bd3fafc
#
_entry.id   01cb62de1c4a53c52405d5037bd3fafc
#
_cell.length_a   1.000
_cell.length_b   1.000
_cell.length_c   1.000
_cell.angle_alpha   90.00
_cell.angle_beta   90.00
_cell.angle_gamma   90.00
#
_symmetry.space_group_name_H-M   'P 1'
#
loop_
_entity.id
_entity.type
_entity.pdbx_description
1 polymer ?
#
loop_
_entity_poly.entity_id
_entity_poly.type
_entity_poly.pdbx_seq_one_letter_code
_entity_poly.pdbx_strand_id
1 'polypeptide(L)'
;MYIKKLEIENLEEVKNLFRSVFMNEPWNDDWSDDKQLTNYMQDLMGNRNSLGLALYENDKIVGISLGSIMHWCIGNEFYIYEFFITRENQNKGLGSQFLDEIEKYVKELGVNHIFLQTDRPMPAYEFYKKNGFTELEEHVSLVKMLEKK
;
A
#
# COMPACT_ATOMS: atom_id res chain seq x y z
N MET A 1 -12.94 -11.38 -9.90
CA MET A 1 -12.20 -10.29 -9.23
C MET A 1 -11.81 -9.22 -10.23
N TYR A 2 -11.81 -7.98 -9.78
CA TYR A 2 -11.38 -6.88 -10.62
C TYR A 2 -10.72 -5.79 -9.77
N ILE A 3 -9.91 -4.96 -10.44
CA ILE A 3 -9.22 -3.84 -9.79
C ILE A 3 -9.91 -2.55 -10.19
N LYS A 4 -9.97 -1.57 -9.28
CA LYS A 4 -10.60 -0.30 -9.52
C LYS A 4 -9.84 0.80 -8.81
N LYS A 5 -9.72 1.97 -9.47
CA LYS A 5 -9.11 3.14 -8.86
C LYS A 5 -9.98 3.68 -7.73
N LEU A 6 -9.34 3.97 -6.61
CA LEU A 6 -9.99 4.62 -5.47
C LEU A 6 -10.05 6.13 -5.70
N GLU A 7 -11.14 6.73 -5.26
CA GLU A 7 -11.32 8.18 -5.28
C GLU A 7 -11.36 8.71 -3.85
N ILE A 8 -11.26 10.03 -3.70
CA ILE A 8 -11.25 10.63 -2.35
C ILE A 8 -12.56 10.35 -1.60
N GLU A 9 -13.65 10.11 -2.31
CA GLU A 9 -14.92 9.74 -1.72
C GLU A 9 -14.88 8.41 -0.99
N ASN A 10 -13.88 7.58 -1.29
CA ASN A 10 -13.69 6.28 -0.63
C ASN A 10 -12.92 6.40 0.70
N LEU A 11 -12.56 7.61 1.12
CA LEU A 11 -11.66 7.83 2.25
C LEU A 11 -12.10 7.11 3.52
N GLU A 12 -13.38 7.22 3.89
CA GLU A 12 -13.87 6.61 5.13
C GLU A 12 -13.82 5.09 5.09
N GLU A 13 -14.18 4.51 3.95
CA GLU A 13 -14.10 3.05 3.78
C GLU A 13 -12.65 2.58 3.89
N VAL A 14 -11.73 3.29 3.25
CA VAL A 14 -10.30 2.95 3.30
C VAL A 14 -9.77 3.06 4.72
N LYS A 15 -10.12 4.12 5.46
CA LYS A 15 -9.72 4.28 6.85
C LYS A 15 -10.14 3.08 7.71
N ASN A 16 -11.39 2.67 7.57
CA ASN A 16 -11.94 1.59 8.38
C ASN A 16 -11.22 0.27 8.08
N LEU A 17 -11.00 -0.01 6.80
CA LEU A 17 -10.26 -1.21 6.40
C LEU A 17 -8.81 -1.17 6.86
N PHE A 18 -8.16 -0.03 6.75
CA PHE A 18 -6.79 0.16 7.20
C PHE A 18 -6.66 -0.13 8.70
N ARG A 19 -7.55 0.45 9.51
CA ARG A 19 -7.56 0.18 10.95
C ARG A 19 -7.73 -1.30 11.26
N SER A 20 -8.65 -1.95 10.56
CA SER A 20 -8.97 -3.34 10.85
C SER A 20 -7.78 -4.27 10.64
N VAL A 21 -6.84 -3.88 9.78
CA VAL A 21 -5.63 -4.65 9.51
C VAL A 21 -4.50 -4.21 10.45
N PHE A 22 -4.15 -2.91 10.45
CA PHE A 22 -2.90 -2.46 11.06
C PHE A 22 -2.98 -2.24 12.56
N MET A 23 -4.15 -2.12 13.16
CA MET A 23 -4.29 -2.07 14.62
C MET A 23 -4.32 -3.46 15.24
N ASN A 24 -4.16 -4.50 14.43
CA ASN A 24 -4.16 -5.88 14.88
C ASN A 24 -2.82 -6.56 14.57
N GLU A 25 -2.63 -7.78 15.12
CA GLU A 25 -1.43 -8.54 14.89
C GLU A 25 -1.18 -8.77 13.41
N PRO A 26 0.06 -8.76 12.93
CA PRO A 26 1.32 -8.58 13.70
C PRO A 26 1.74 -7.12 13.85
N TRP A 27 0.98 -6.18 13.29
CA TRP A 27 1.36 -4.77 13.21
C TRP A 27 1.18 -4.04 14.54
N ASN A 28 -0.03 -4.13 15.11
CA ASN A 28 -0.41 -3.52 16.38
C ASN A 28 -0.09 -2.01 16.44
N ASP A 29 -0.24 -1.31 15.31
CA ASP A 29 -0.05 0.14 15.26
C ASP A 29 -1.21 0.85 15.94
N ASP A 30 -0.90 1.95 16.62
CA ASP A 30 -1.94 2.75 17.27
C ASP A 30 -2.48 3.82 16.34
N TRP A 31 -3.61 3.53 15.71
CA TRP A 31 -4.34 4.46 14.85
C TRP A 31 -5.65 4.93 15.50
N SER A 32 -5.66 5.04 16.84
CA SER A 32 -6.86 5.46 17.57
C SER A 32 -7.18 6.95 17.37
N ASP A 33 -6.17 7.76 17.05
CA ASP A 33 -6.39 9.19 16.76
C ASP A 33 -6.96 9.34 15.36
N ASP A 34 -8.27 9.60 15.27
CA ASP A 34 -8.96 9.67 13.99
C ASP A 34 -8.48 10.82 13.11
N LYS A 35 -8.14 11.95 13.71
CA LYS A 35 -7.64 13.09 12.95
C LYS A 35 -6.30 12.77 12.30
N GLN A 36 -5.43 12.12 13.04
CA GLN A 36 -4.12 11.71 12.52
C GLN A 36 -4.28 10.74 11.36
N LEU A 37 -5.17 9.74 11.50
CA LEU A 37 -5.42 8.78 10.44
C LEU A 37 -6.04 9.45 9.21
N THR A 38 -7.00 10.34 9.40
CA THR A 38 -7.61 11.07 8.29
C THR A 38 -6.55 11.87 7.53
N ASN A 39 -5.67 12.56 8.26
CA ASN A 39 -4.60 13.32 7.61
C ASN A 39 -3.67 12.41 6.82
N TYR A 40 -3.30 11.26 7.39
CA TYR A 40 -2.44 10.32 6.70
C TYR A 40 -3.09 9.78 5.42
N MET A 41 -4.36 9.41 5.49
CA MET A 41 -5.08 8.92 4.29
C MET A 41 -5.20 10.01 3.23
N GLN A 42 -5.42 11.26 3.64
CA GLN A 42 -5.46 12.38 2.69
C GLN A 42 -4.08 12.60 2.05
N ASP A 43 -3.01 12.44 2.81
CA ASP A 43 -1.65 12.52 2.26
C ASP A 43 -1.46 11.48 1.16
N LEU A 44 -2.00 10.28 1.36
CA LEU A 44 -1.82 9.18 0.40
C LEU A 44 -2.79 9.24 -0.77
N MET A 45 -4.00 9.77 -0.57
CA MET A 45 -5.07 9.71 -1.56
C MET A 45 -5.36 11.04 -2.25
N GLY A 46 -4.90 12.16 -1.67
CA GLY A 46 -5.33 13.48 -2.11
C GLY A 46 -4.33 14.30 -2.90
N ASN A 47 -3.21 13.73 -3.30
CA ASN A 47 -2.20 14.46 -4.06
C ASN A 47 -2.40 14.28 -5.55
N ARG A 48 -1.82 15.22 -6.31
CA ARG A 48 -1.90 15.22 -7.79
C ARG A 48 -1.47 13.86 -8.39
N ASN A 49 -0.46 13.25 -7.81
CA ASN A 49 0.12 12.01 -8.32
C ASN A 49 -0.29 10.78 -7.52
N SER A 50 -1.27 10.90 -6.63
CA SER A 50 -1.77 9.76 -5.86
C SER A 50 -2.42 8.73 -6.77
N LEU A 51 -2.20 7.45 -6.45
CA LEU A 51 -2.88 6.35 -7.11
C LEU A 51 -3.25 5.32 -6.05
N GLY A 52 -4.52 5.30 -5.68
CA GLY A 52 -5.08 4.27 -4.82
C GLY A 52 -5.82 3.26 -5.68
N LEU A 53 -5.57 1.97 -5.42
CA LEU A 53 -6.20 0.89 -6.15
C LEU A 53 -6.83 -0.08 -5.16
N ALA A 54 -7.99 -0.61 -5.52
CA ALA A 54 -8.66 -1.62 -4.71
C ALA A 54 -8.92 -2.87 -5.52
N LEU A 55 -8.76 -4.02 -4.88
CA LEU A 55 -9.13 -5.31 -5.43
C LEU A 55 -10.53 -5.64 -4.91
N TYR A 56 -11.44 -5.95 -5.83
CA TYR A 56 -12.83 -6.28 -5.51
C TYR A 56 -13.11 -7.75 -5.79
N GLU A 57 -13.86 -8.35 -4.89
CA GLU A 57 -14.42 -9.68 -5.07
C GLU A 57 -15.88 -9.64 -4.62
N ASN A 58 -16.81 -10.03 -5.51
CA ASN A 58 -18.25 -9.95 -5.25
C ASN A 58 -18.67 -8.55 -4.76
N ASP A 59 -18.15 -7.53 -5.43
CA ASP A 59 -18.45 -6.12 -5.16
C ASP A 59 -18.02 -5.63 -3.78
N LYS A 60 -17.14 -6.38 -3.11
CA LYS A 60 -16.55 -5.96 -1.83
C LYS A 60 -15.05 -5.77 -2.00
N ILE A 61 -14.51 -4.77 -1.32
CA ILE A 61 -13.07 -4.55 -1.30
C ILE A 61 -12.42 -5.65 -0.47
N VAL A 62 -11.46 -6.34 -1.08
CA VAL A 62 -10.67 -7.37 -0.39
C VAL A 62 -9.19 -6.99 -0.31
N GLY A 63 -8.75 -5.98 -1.04
CA GLY A 63 -7.38 -5.49 -0.96
C GLY A 63 -7.27 -4.03 -1.31
N ILE A 64 -6.29 -3.35 -0.74
CA ILE A 64 -6.05 -1.93 -0.98
C ILE A 64 -4.56 -1.69 -1.17
N SER A 65 -4.23 -0.85 -2.16
CA SER A 65 -2.89 -0.35 -2.42
C SER A 65 -2.96 1.17 -2.52
N LEU A 66 -2.17 1.86 -1.73
CA LEU A 66 -2.09 3.32 -1.74
C LEU A 66 -0.67 3.74 -2.10
N GLY A 67 -0.54 4.57 -3.11
CA GLY A 67 0.78 4.99 -3.56
C GLY A 67 0.73 6.19 -4.47
N SER A 68 1.86 6.46 -5.11
CA SER A 68 2.03 7.63 -5.98
C SER A 68 2.81 7.26 -7.22
N ILE A 69 2.48 7.90 -8.32
CA ILE A 69 3.27 7.81 -9.54
C ILE A 69 4.34 8.89 -9.49
N MET A 70 5.61 8.48 -9.53
CA MET A 70 6.75 9.40 -9.47
C MET A 70 7.49 9.37 -10.79
N HIS A 71 7.95 10.52 -11.24
CA HIS A 71 8.70 10.63 -12.50
C HIS A 71 10.19 10.58 -12.18
N TRP A 72 10.71 9.37 -11.99
CA TRP A 72 12.10 9.17 -11.62
C TRP A 72 12.99 9.16 -12.86
N CYS A 73 14.29 9.32 -12.67
CA CYS A 73 15.23 9.51 -13.79
C CYS A 73 15.31 8.29 -14.73
N ILE A 74 15.07 7.09 -14.22
CA ILE A 74 15.11 5.88 -15.05
C ILE A 74 13.75 5.50 -15.62
N GLY A 75 12.70 6.27 -15.30
CA GLY A 75 11.36 5.99 -15.76
C GLY A 75 10.33 6.25 -14.68
N ASN A 76 9.07 6.14 -15.07
CA ASN A 76 7.98 6.36 -14.12
C ASN A 76 7.90 5.21 -13.13
N GLU A 77 7.77 5.58 -11.86
CA GLU A 77 7.79 4.67 -10.72
C GLU A 77 6.43 4.68 -10.05
N PHE A 78 5.93 3.50 -9.68
CA PHE A 78 4.82 3.44 -8.75
C PHE A 78 5.40 3.16 -7.36
N TYR A 79 5.32 4.14 -6.48
CA TYR A 79 5.78 4.02 -5.09
C TYR A 79 4.58 3.59 -4.25
N ILE A 80 4.61 2.35 -3.74
CA ILE A 80 3.55 1.84 -2.87
C ILE A 80 3.90 2.20 -1.43
N TYR A 81 3.04 3.00 -0.80
CA TYR A 81 3.17 3.34 0.62
C TYR A 81 2.46 2.33 1.50
N GLU A 82 1.26 1.88 1.09
CA GLU A 82 0.49 0.91 1.86
C GLU A 82 -0.09 -0.13 0.91
N PHE A 83 -0.03 -1.39 1.34
CA PHE A 83 -0.56 -2.52 0.59
C PHE A 83 -1.06 -3.53 1.59
N PHE A 84 -2.34 -3.91 1.50
CA PHE A 84 -2.88 -4.90 2.42
C PHE A 84 -4.09 -5.61 1.84
N ILE A 85 -4.31 -6.82 2.36
CA ILE A 85 -5.51 -7.61 2.12
C ILE A 85 -6.35 -7.55 3.39
N THR A 86 -7.66 -7.43 3.24
CA THR A 86 -8.55 -7.38 4.41
C THR A 86 -8.42 -8.65 5.24
N ARG A 87 -8.64 -8.53 6.57
CA ARG A 87 -8.33 -9.61 7.51
C ARG A 87 -8.96 -10.95 7.15
N GLU A 88 -10.25 -10.93 6.87
CA GLU A 88 -11.00 -12.14 6.56
C GLU A 88 -10.60 -12.80 5.25
N ASN A 89 -9.82 -12.09 4.42
CA ASN A 89 -9.41 -12.57 3.10
C ASN A 89 -7.92 -12.87 3.02
N GLN A 90 -7.17 -12.79 4.11
CA GLN A 90 -5.75 -13.11 4.13
C GLN A 90 -5.51 -14.61 4.02
N ASN A 91 -4.29 -14.97 3.59
CA ASN A 91 -3.83 -16.37 3.47
C ASN A 91 -4.59 -17.18 2.43
N LYS A 92 -5.10 -16.51 1.38
CA LYS A 92 -5.83 -17.15 0.27
C LYS A 92 -5.17 -16.89 -1.08
N GLY A 93 -3.95 -16.33 -1.09
CA GLY A 93 -3.26 -16.01 -2.33
C GLY A 93 -3.72 -14.73 -3.00
N LEU A 94 -4.59 -13.95 -2.36
CA LEU A 94 -5.13 -12.73 -2.98
C LEU A 94 -4.06 -11.63 -3.10
N GLY A 95 -3.09 -11.60 -2.19
CA GLY A 95 -2.02 -10.60 -2.28
C GLY A 95 -1.23 -10.72 -3.58
N SER A 96 -0.87 -11.94 -3.95
CA SER A 96 -0.13 -12.17 -5.20
C SER A 96 -0.97 -11.83 -6.42
N GLN A 97 -2.25 -12.21 -6.41
CA GLN A 97 -3.17 -11.86 -7.49
C GLN A 97 -3.33 -10.35 -7.62
N PHE A 98 -3.41 -9.65 -6.48
CA PHE A 98 -3.55 -8.20 -6.47
C PHE A 98 -2.31 -7.53 -7.06
N LEU A 99 -1.11 -7.99 -6.67
CA LEU A 99 0.13 -7.45 -7.24
C LEU A 99 0.17 -7.63 -8.76
N ASP A 100 -0.25 -8.80 -9.26
CA ASP A 100 -0.31 -9.03 -10.71
C ASP A 100 -1.24 -8.03 -11.40
N GLU A 101 -2.40 -7.77 -10.81
CA GLU A 101 -3.34 -6.81 -11.38
C GLU A 101 -2.81 -5.38 -11.31
N ILE A 102 -2.12 -5.03 -10.23
CA ILE A 102 -1.48 -3.72 -10.10
C ILE A 102 -0.43 -3.54 -11.19
N GLU A 103 0.42 -4.55 -11.41
CA GLU A 103 1.44 -4.48 -12.45
C GLU A 103 0.83 -4.18 -13.82
N LYS A 104 -0.24 -4.88 -14.17
CA LYS A 104 -0.93 -4.66 -15.44
C LYS A 104 -1.45 -3.23 -15.52
N TYR A 105 -2.07 -2.77 -14.45
CA TYR A 105 -2.67 -1.44 -14.41
C TYR A 105 -1.64 -0.34 -14.59
N VAL A 106 -0.54 -0.40 -13.83
CA VAL A 106 0.45 0.67 -13.87
C VAL A 106 1.31 0.62 -15.13
N LYS A 107 1.52 -0.56 -15.72
CA LYS A 107 2.21 -0.66 -17.01
C LYS A 107 1.47 0.14 -18.08
N GLU A 108 0.15 0.09 -18.10
CA GLU A 108 -0.64 0.86 -19.05
C GLU A 108 -0.52 2.37 -18.83
N LEU A 109 -0.14 2.79 -17.62
CA LEU A 109 0.12 4.18 -17.30
C LEU A 109 1.56 4.61 -17.60
N GLY A 110 2.37 3.72 -18.17
CA GLY A 110 3.75 4.03 -18.52
C GLY A 110 4.73 3.83 -17.37
N VAL A 111 4.33 3.15 -16.31
CA VAL A 111 5.22 2.83 -15.19
C VAL A 111 6.13 1.68 -15.58
N ASN A 112 7.42 1.78 -15.26
CA ASN A 112 8.36 0.72 -15.59
C ASN A 112 8.98 0.02 -14.36
N HIS A 113 8.65 0.49 -13.16
CA HIS A 113 9.09 -0.21 -11.94
C HIS A 113 8.21 0.18 -10.76
N ILE A 114 8.14 -0.72 -9.79
CA ILE A 114 7.40 -0.51 -8.55
C ILE A 114 8.40 -0.51 -7.41
N PHE A 115 8.30 0.47 -6.53
CA PHE A 115 9.20 0.64 -5.38
C PHE A 115 8.37 0.66 -4.10
N LEU A 116 8.90 0.02 -3.05
CA LEU A 116 8.28 0.08 -1.73
C LEU A 116 9.33 -0.12 -0.65
N GLN A 117 8.96 0.22 0.57
CA GLN A 117 9.76 -0.07 1.76
C GLN A 117 8.94 -0.95 2.69
N THR A 118 9.61 -1.91 3.33
CA THR A 118 8.97 -2.80 4.28
C THR A 118 9.96 -3.14 5.39
N ASP A 119 9.46 -3.65 6.49
CA ASP A 119 10.29 -4.02 7.63
C ASP A 119 10.71 -5.49 7.50
N ARG A 120 12.03 -5.74 7.63
CA ARG A 120 12.57 -7.08 7.43
C ARG A 120 11.94 -8.15 8.35
N PRO A 121 11.66 -7.87 9.64
CA PRO A 121 11.08 -8.91 10.51
C PRO A 121 9.61 -9.24 10.22
N MET A 122 8.92 -8.45 9.39
CA MET A 122 7.50 -8.64 9.15
C MET A 122 7.24 -9.66 8.03
N PRO A 123 6.09 -10.34 8.05
CA PRO A 123 5.76 -11.33 7.01
C PRO A 123 5.76 -10.76 5.60
N ALA A 124 5.48 -9.47 5.46
CA ALA A 124 5.45 -8.82 4.16
C ALA A 124 6.78 -8.89 3.43
N TYR A 125 7.90 -8.88 4.15
CA TYR A 125 9.22 -8.94 3.54
C TYR A 125 9.37 -10.16 2.63
N GLU A 126 9.09 -11.35 3.16
CA GLU A 126 9.18 -12.57 2.36
C GLU A 126 8.12 -12.60 1.26
N PHE A 127 6.93 -12.07 1.53
CA PHE A 127 5.87 -11.98 0.54
C PHE A 127 6.32 -11.21 -0.70
N TYR A 128 6.94 -10.04 -0.50
CA TYR A 128 7.40 -9.24 -1.63
C TYR A 128 8.52 -9.94 -2.39
N LYS A 129 9.45 -10.56 -1.71
CA LYS A 129 10.53 -11.30 -2.38
C LYS A 129 9.98 -12.43 -3.22
N LYS A 130 8.99 -13.17 -2.72
CA LYS A 130 8.34 -14.23 -3.49
C LYS A 130 7.65 -13.70 -4.73
N ASN A 131 7.22 -12.46 -4.69
CA ASN A 131 6.48 -11.85 -5.80
C ASN A 131 7.38 -11.01 -6.70
N GLY A 132 8.67 -11.27 -6.70
CA GLY A 132 9.59 -10.71 -7.69
C GLY A 132 10.26 -9.41 -7.28
N PHE A 133 10.07 -8.94 -6.06
CA PHE A 133 10.76 -7.74 -5.58
C PHE A 133 12.19 -8.10 -5.16
N THR A 134 13.13 -7.23 -5.53
CA THR A 134 14.54 -7.38 -5.17
C THR A 134 14.89 -6.37 -4.10
N GLU A 135 15.54 -6.84 -3.03
CA GLU A 135 15.97 -5.95 -1.96
C GLU A 135 17.11 -5.05 -2.45
N LEU A 136 17.01 -3.74 -2.17
CA LEU A 136 18.06 -2.76 -2.48
C LEU A 136 18.99 -2.67 -1.29
N GLU A 137 19.98 -3.53 -1.24
CA GLU A 137 20.83 -3.72 -0.07
C GLU A 137 21.68 -2.49 0.29
N GLU A 138 21.92 -1.62 -0.68
CA GLU A 138 22.70 -0.40 -0.44
C GLU A 138 21.86 0.75 0.13
N HIS A 139 20.56 0.60 0.16
CA HIS A 139 19.66 1.63 0.70
C HIS A 139 19.44 1.40 2.18
N VAL A 140 19.42 2.48 2.95
CA VAL A 140 19.09 2.44 4.37
C VAL A 140 18.06 3.52 4.68
N SER A 141 17.26 3.28 5.69
CA SER A 141 16.31 4.26 6.19
C SER A 141 16.91 4.92 7.42
N LEU A 142 16.86 6.25 7.48
CA LEU A 142 17.38 7.01 8.60
C LEU A 142 16.26 7.86 9.17
N VAL A 143 16.17 7.93 10.49
CA VAL A 143 15.18 8.77 11.17
C VAL A 143 15.87 9.57 12.26
N LYS A 144 15.43 10.81 12.44
CA LYS A 144 15.87 11.64 13.55
C LYS A 144 14.64 12.11 14.30
N MET A 145 14.49 11.64 15.52
CA MET A 145 13.34 12.06 16.34
C MET A 145 13.58 13.48 16.82
N LEU A 146 12.57 14.33 16.68
CA LEU A 146 12.68 15.75 17.04
C LEU A 146 12.22 16.05 18.46
N GLU A 147 11.41 15.17 19.02
CA GLU A 147 10.98 15.27 20.40
C GLU A 147 11.51 14.09 21.20
N LYS A 148 12.00 14.39 22.39
CA LYS A 148 12.46 13.36 23.32
C LYS A 148 11.47 13.28 24.46
N LYS A 149 10.98 12.09 24.74
CA LYS A 149 10.03 11.83 25.81
C LYS A 149 10.60 10.87 26.82
#